data_72b44b71b419517214947655c5933e38
#
_entry.id   72b44b71b419517214947655c5933e38
#
_cell.length_a   1.000
_cell.length_b   1.000
_cell.length_c   1.000
_cell.angle_alpha   90.00
_cell.angle_beta   90.00
_cell.angle_gamma   90.00
#
_symmetry.space_group_name_H-M   'P 1'
#
loop_
_entity.id
_entity.type
_entity.pdbx_description
1 polymer ?
#
loop_
_entity_poly.entity_id
_entity_poly.type
_entity_poly.pdbx_seq_one_letter_code
_entity_poly.pdbx_strand_id
1 'polypeptide(L)'
;MNQLQDGGFDFNDILKDYNPMKLLHGEHYLKINKFPIPTSGELNTKAYPIAVIQKTSKQNNKTNTLLISGYDTIDTSTNEVLFHNQGSYFIKDCSSKTGKSEQFPQTHPVIPFKFPKVNLTNRNPDVEATYKTSENQASLYRLNADFNPLHIDPQFAEGGGFNKPILHGLCFFGISCKLLVDHYGLFDEVKLRFTNVVYPGETLKVVAWDAGNGVILFQTWVTERNVKVIDLAGIKLVNFARSKL
;
A
#
# COMPACT_ATOMS: atom_id res chain seq x y z
N MET A 1 -4.32 5.67 -18.73
CA MET A 1 -3.54 4.51 -19.15
C MET A 1 -2.25 5.04 -19.73
N ASN A 2 -1.10 4.64 -19.36
CA ASN A 2 0.22 5.22 -19.62
C ASN A 2 0.52 6.55 -18.92
N GLN A 3 0.70 6.52 -17.61
CA GLN A 3 1.35 7.60 -16.88
C GLN A 3 2.46 7.03 -15.98
N LEU A 4 3.33 6.21 -16.57
CA LEU A 4 4.68 5.93 -16.09
C LEU A 4 5.68 6.34 -17.17
N GLN A 5 5.50 7.54 -17.71
CA GLN A 5 6.49 8.18 -18.59
C GLN A 5 7.37 9.06 -17.71
N ASP A 6 8.37 8.46 -17.11
CA ASP A 6 9.72 8.97 -16.87
C ASP A 6 10.42 8.04 -15.88
N GLY A 7 11.06 7.00 -16.42
CA GLY A 7 11.91 6.07 -15.66
C GLY A 7 11.22 4.91 -14.97
N GLY A 8 9.92 4.65 -15.24
CA GLY A 8 9.20 3.47 -14.77
C GLY A 8 9.35 2.28 -15.73
N PHE A 9 9.35 1.05 -15.21
CA PHE A 9 9.22 -0.15 -16.03
C PHE A 9 7.74 -0.45 -16.32
N ASP A 10 7.45 -1.00 -17.51
CA ASP A 10 6.11 -1.49 -17.84
C ASP A 10 5.94 -2.92 -17.31
N PHE A 11 4.81 -3.22 -16.68
CA PHE A 11 4.49 -4.58 -16.24
C PHE A 11 4.48 -5.58 -17.42
N ASN A 12 4.13 -5.11 -18.62
CA ASN A 12 4.21 -5.90 -19.85
C ASN A 12 5.65 -6.27 -20.26
N ASP A 13 6.67 -5.61 -19.70
CA ASP A 13 8.07 -6.01 -19.99
C ASP A 13 8.46 -7.31 -19.30
N ILE A 14 7.83 -7.61 -18.16
CA ILE A 14 8.15 -8.78 -17.32
C ILE A 14 7.01 -9.79 -17.21
N LEU A 15 5.77 -9.37 -17.47
CA LEU A 15 4.57 -10.22 -17.36
C LEU A 15 4.03 -10.59 -18.73
N LYS A 16 3.49 -11.80 -18.81
CA LYS A 16 2.73 -12.33 -19.93
C LYS A 16 1.25 -12.38 -19.55
N ASP A 17 0.37 -12.01 -20.50
CA ASP A 17 -1.07 -12.00 -20.31
C ASP A 17 -1.54 -11.06 -19.18
N TYR A 18 -0.80 -9.94 -18.98
CA TYR A 18 -1.13 -8.95 -17.99
C TYR A 18 -2.46 -8.25 -18.31
N ASN A 19 -3.40 -8.31 -17.37
CA ASN A 19 -4.66 -7.59 -17.42
C ASN A 19 -4.82 -6.73 -16.15
N PRO A 20 -4.80 -5.38 -16.27
CA PRO A 20 -4.92 -4.48 -15.12
C PRO A 20 -6.22 -4.66 -14.32
N MET A 21 -7.31 -5.17 -14.96
CA MET A 21 -8.57 -5.47 -14.28
C MET A 21 -8.46 -6.64 -13.28
N LYS A 22 -7.41 -7.45 -13.40
CA LYS A 22 -7.15 -8.61 -12.53
C LYS A 22 -6.06 -8.34 -11.48
N LEU A 23 -5.59 -7.10 -11.40
CA LEU A 23 -4.58 -6.67 -10.43
C LEU A 23 -5.24 -6.26 -9.12
N LEU A 24 -4.74 -6.81 -8.02
CA LEU A 24 -5.13 -6.43 -6.66
C LEU A 24 -3.88 -5.93 -5.91
N HIS A 25 -3.96 -4.74 -5.34
CA HIS A 25 -2.92 -4.23 -4.45
C HIS A 25 -3.02 -4.97 -3.11
N GLY A 26 -2.06 -5.86 -2.85
CA GLY A 26 -2.10 -6.76 -1.70
C GLY A 26 -1.40 -6.23 -0.47
N GLU A 27 -0.18 -5.68 -0.62
CA GLU A 27 0.61 -5.12 0.48
C GLU A 27 1.26 -3.81 0.05
N HIS A 28 1.46 -2.93 1.02
CA HIS A 28 2.19 -1.69 0.81
C HIS A 28 3.18 -1.45 1.95
N TYR A 29 4.36 -0.95 1.61
CA TYR A 29 5.37 -0.47 2.53
C TYR A 29 5.79 0.93 2.10
N LEU A 30 5.94 1.84 3.07
CA LEU A 30 6.48 3.17 2.89
C LEU A 30 7.56 3.42 3.93
N LYS A 31 8.69 3.97 3.49
CA LYS A 31 9.72 4.57 4.34
C LYS A 31 9.90 6.03 3.99
N ILE A 32 9.92 6.87 5.01
CA ILE A 32 10.19 8.31 4.92
C ILE A 32 11.63 8.52 5.39
N ASN A 33 12.49 8.98 4.49
CA ASN A 33 13.93 9.11 4.78
C ASN A 33 14.30 10.49 5.33
N LYS A 34 13.42 11.50 5.16
CA LYS A 34 13.73 12.89 5.54
C LYS A 34 12.58 13.55 6.29
N PHE A 35 12.92 14.18 7.40
CA PHE A 35 12.04 15.08 8.15
C PHE A 35 12.76 16.42 8.41
N PRO A 36 12.04 17.56 8.37
CA PRO A 36 10.65 17.67 7.91
C PRO A 36 10.51 17.33 6.43
N ILE A 37 9.34 16.84 6.04
CA ILE A 37 9.05 16.59 4.63
C ILE A 37 8.99 17.95 3.92
N PRO A 38 9.69 18.14 2.78
CA PRO A 38 9.62 19.37 2.02
C PRO A 38 8.19 19.68 1.56
N THR A 39 7.76 20.93 1.71
CA THR A 39 6.43 21.39 1.30
C THR A 39 6.38 21.90 -0.14
N SER A 40 7.55 22.02 -0.79
CA SER A 40 7.71 22.44 -2.18
C SER A 40 8.99 21.85 -2.75
N GLY A 41 9.07 21.68 -4.05
CA GLY A 41 10.23 21.14 -4.75
C GLY A 41 9.82 20.41 -6.03
N GLU A 42 10.81 19.97 -6.79
CA GLU A 42 10.62 19.12 -7.95
C GLU A 42 11.05 17.69 -7.58
N LEU A 43 10.14 16.75 -7.78
CA LEU A 43 10.34 15.35 -7.40
C LEU A 43 10.32 14.46 -8.64
N ASN A 44 11.22 13.48 -8.65
CA ASN A 44 11.21 12.41 -9.65
C ASN A 44 11.02 11.07 -8.96
N THR A 45 10.15 10.20 -9.50
CA THR A 45 9.94 8.86 -8.97
C THR A 45 10.47 7.82 -9.95
N LYS A 46 11.41 7.01 -9.49
CA LYS A 46 11.95 5.85 -10.22
C LYS A 46 11.24 4.58 -9.76
N ALA A 47 10.57 3.91 -10.69
CA ALA A 47 9.94 2.61 -10.44
C ALA A 47 10.83 1.47 -10.97
N TYR A 48 10.87 0.35 -10.24
CA TYR A 48 11.65 -0.83 -10.62
C TYR A 48 11.04 -2.13 -10.07
N PRO A 49 11.22 -3.27 -10.78
CA PRO A 49 10.79 -4.55 -10.26
C PRO A 49 11.74 -5.04 -9.17
N ILE A 50 11.20 -5.65 -8.13
CA ILE A 50 11.97 -6.30 -7.07
C ILE A 50 11.88 -7.82 -7.23
N ALA A 51 10.66 -8.34 -7.39
CA ALA A 51 10.46 -9.78 -7.56
C ALA A 51 9.17 -10.09 -8.31
N VAL A 52 9.21 -11.19 -9.03
CA VAL A 52 8.03 -11.87 -9.58
C VAL A 52 7.95 -13.26 -8.96
N ILE A 53 6.86 -13.57 -8.29
CA ILE A 53 6.64 -14.87 -7.65
C ILE A 53 5.44 -15.55 -8.29
N GLN A 54 5.70 -16.70 -8.93
CA GLN A 54 4.68 -17.50 -9.60
C GLN A 54 3.98 -18.42 -8.60
N LYS A 55 2.65 -18.45 -8.66
CA LYS A 55 1.81 -19.34 -7.85
C LYS A 55 0.85 -20.09 -8.76
N THR A 56 1.19 -21.32 -9.15
CA THR A 56 0.32 -22.18 -9.94
C THR A 56 -0.61 -22.97 -9.04
N SER A 57 -1.91 -22.85 -9.26
CA SER A 57 -2.93 -23.60 -8.55
C SER A 57 -2.89 -25.06 -8.97
N LYS A 58 -2.81 -25.97 -8.01
CA LYS A 58 -2.85 -27.42 -8.27
C LYS A 58 -4.23 -27.90 -8.72
N GLN A 59 -5.30 -27.14 -8.45
CA GLN A 59 -6.68 -27.56 -8.75
C GLN A 59 -7.10 -27.29 -10.19
N ASN A 60 -6.67 -26.15 -10.76
CA ASN A 60 -7.13 -25.70 -12.08
C ASN A 60 -5.97 -25.35 -13.05
N ASN A 61 -4.74 -25.63 -12.64
CA ASN A 61 -3.52 -25.33 -13.39
C ASN A 61 -3.37 -23.86 -13.83
N LYS A 62 -4.12 -22.94 -13.20
CA LYS A 62 -4.00 -21.50 -13.45
C LYS A 62 -2.82 -20.93 -12.68
N THR A 63 -2.04 -20.08 -13.35
CA THR A 63 -0.94 -19.36 -12.73
C THR A 63 -1.38 -17.97 -12.33
N ASN A 64 -1.07 -17.59 -11.10
CA ASN A 64 -1.19 -16.23 -10.58
C ASN A 64 0.20 -15.70 -10.28
N THR A 65 0.36 -14.41 -10.39
CA THR A 65 1.64 -13.74 -10.12
C THR A 65 1.52 -12.80 -8.95
N LEU A 66 2.50 -12.86 -8.04
CA LEU A 66 2.76 -11.78 -7.08
C LEU A 66 3.95 -10.98 -7.61
N LEU A 67 3.70 -9.75 -8.04
CA LEU A 67 4.71 -8.79 -8.44
C LEU A 67 5.03 -7.87 -7.26
N ILE A 68 6.30 -7.72 -6.94
CA ILE A 68 6.79 -6.75 -5.95
C ILE A 68 7.58 -5.69 -6.70
N SER A 69 7.17 -4.44 -6.56
CA SER A 69 7.81 -3.28 -7.20
C SER A 69 8.24 -2.25 -6.16
N GLY A 70 9.38 -1.63 -6.40
CA GLY A 70 9.91 -0.52 -5.62
C GLY A 70 9.72 0.81 -6.36
N TYR A 71 9.60 1.89 -5.57
CA TYR A 71 9.43 3.26 -6.07
C TYR A 71 10.23 4.19 -5.17
N ASP A 72 11.27 4.80 -5.72
CA ASP A 72 12.08 5.81 -5.02
C ASP A 72 11.70 7.21 -5.50
N THR A 73 11.19 8.03 -4.60
CA THR A 73 10.89 9.44 -4.88
C THR A 73 12.05 10.29 -4.44
N ILE A 74 12.64 10.99 -5.38
CA ILE A 74 13.92 11.71 -5.29
C ILE A 74 13.66 13.20 -5.45
N ASP A 75 14.22 14.01 -4.58
CA ASP A 75 14.32 15.46 -4.77
C ASP A 75 15.38 15.73 -5.85
N THR A 76 14.98 16.33 -6.98
CA THR A 76 15.87 16.56 -8.13
C THR A 76 16.97 17.58 -7.83
N SER A 77 16.74 18.47 -6.88
CA SER A 77 17.71 19.52 -6.50
C SER A 77 18.86 18.99 -5.64
N THR A 78 18.58 18.01 -4.76
CA THR A 78 19.57 17.44 -3.82
C THR A 78 20.00 16.03 -4.19
N ASN A 79 19.26 15.37 -5.09
CA ASN A 79 19.41 13.94 -5.43
C ASN A 79 19.21 13.00 -4.22
N GLU A 80 18.51 13.47 -3.18
CA GLU A 80 18.18 12.65 -2.01
C GLU A 80 16.90 11.85 -2.25
N VAL A 81 16.89 10.59 -1.84
CA VAL A 81 15.66 9.77 -1.81
C VAL A 81 14.85 10.19 -0.59
N LEU A 82 13.74 10.89 -0.81
CA LEU A 82 12.83 11.33 0.25
C LEU A 82 11.91 10.21 0.72
N PHE A 83 11.39 9.42 -0.22
CA PHE A 83 10.47 8.34 0.06
C PHE A 83 10.88 7.08 -0.69
N HIS A 84 10.74 5.95 -0.01
CA HIS A 84 10.81 4.64 -0.64
C HIS A 84 9.49 3.91 -0.42
N ASN A 85 8.88 3.46 -1.49
CA ASN A 85 7.65 2.65 -1.45
C ASN A 85 7.91 1.26 -2.03
N GLN A 86 7.21 0.25 -1.49
CA GLN A 86 7.12 -1.07 -2.14
C GLN A 86 5.65 -1.47 -2.22
N GLY A 87 5.21 -1.79 -3.43
CA GLY A 87 3.89 -2.36 -3.68
C GLY A 87 3.99 -3.85 -3.95
N SER A 88 3.11 -4.65 -3.35
CA SER A 88 2.94 -6.06 -3.71
C SER A 88 1.60 -6.23 -4.40
N TYR A 89 1.63 -6.66 -5.64
CA TYR A 89 0.46 -6.77 -6.51
C TYR A 89 0.18 -8.23 -6.83
N PHE A 90 -1.01 -8.69 -6.46
CA PHE A 90 -1.48 -10.02 -6.84
C PHE A 90 -2.27 -9.91 -8.15
N ILE A 91 -1.82 -10.64 -9.17
CA ILE A 91 -2.38 -10.59 -10.52
C ILE A 91 -2.88 -11.98 -10.88
N LYS A 92 -4.21 -12.09 -11.10
CA LYS A 92 -4.86 -13.37 -11.45
C LYS A 92 -4.64 -13.71 -12.92
N ASP A 93 -4.55 -15.00 -13.22
CA ASP A 93 -4.43 -15.55 -14.59
C ASP A 93 -3.28 -14.88 -15.37
N CYS A 94 -2.14 -14.68 -14.75
CA CYS A 94 -0.99 -13.98 -15.28
C CYS A 94 0.29 -14.75 -14.92
N SER A 95 1.26 -14.78 -15.82
CA SER A 95 2.58 -15.39 -15.59
C SER A 95 3.71 -14.42 -15.88
N SER A 96 4.93 -14.71 -15.39
CA SER A 96 6.12 -14.02 -15.87
C SER A 96 6.42 -14.44 -17.30
N LYS A 97 7.16 -13.63 -18.05
CA LYS A 97 7.59 -13.98 -19.43
C LYS A 97 8.48 -15.21 -19.46
N THR A 98 9.26 -15.43 -18.42
CA THR A 98 10.15 -16.60 -18.31
C THR A 98 9.44 -17.84 -17.78
N GLY A 99 8.19 -17.70 -17.29
CA GLY A 99 7.42 -18.78 -16.69
C GLY A 99 7.93 -19.21 -15.32
N LYS A 100 8.87 -18.46 -14.71
CA LYS A 100 9.51 -18.79 -13.43
C LYS A 100 9.39 -17.60 -12.45
N SER A 101 9.59 -17.89 -11.17
CA SER A 101 9.82 -16.84 -10.17
C SER A 101 11.21 -16.25 -10.34
N GLU A 102 11.29 -14.92 -10.24
CA GLU A 102 12.52 -14.16 -10.47
C GLU A 102 12.73 -13.14 -9.38
N GLN A 103 14.00 -12.85 -9.07
CA GLN A 103 14.43 -11.73 -8.24
C GLN A 103 15.25 -10.79 -9.11
N PHE A 104 14.97 -9.50 -9.03
CA PHE A 104 15.68 -8.48 -9.77
C PHE A 104 16.72 -7.82 -8.88
N PRO A 105 17.99 -7.73 -9.29
CA PRO A 105 19.03 -7.10 -8.51
C PRO A 105 18.70 -5.64 -8.17
N GLN A 106 18.93 -5.27 -6.91
CA GLN A 106 18.74 -3.89 -6.43
C GLN A 106 20.10 -3.30 -6.05
N THR A 107 20.37 -2.07 -6.52
CA THR A 107 21.60 -1.35 -6.16
C THR A 107 21.62 -0.98 -4.68
N HIS A 108 20.44 -0.58 -4.15
CA HIS A 108 20.25 -0.21 -2.75
C HIS A 108 18.97 -0.87 -2.22
N PRO A 109 19.02 -2.17 -1.83
CA PRO A 109 17.83 -2.87 -1.40
C PRO A 109 17.31 -2.28 -0.09
N VAL A 110 16.05 -1.86 -0.09
CA VAL A 110 15.32 -1.47 1.14
C VAL A 110 14.54 -2.68 1.63
N ILE A 111 14.83 -3.09 2.86
CA ILE A 111 14.18 -4.23 3.50
C ILE A 111 13.10 -3.69 4.45
N PRO A 112 11.80 -3.95 4.17
CA PRO A 112 10.73 -3.56 5.08
C PRO A 112 10.95 -4.14 6.48
N PHE A 113 10.66 -3.35 7.52
CA PHE A 113 10.80 -3.81 8.89
C PHE A 113 9.91 -5.04 9.18
N LYS A 114 10.37 -5.87 10.11
CA LYS A 114 9.62 -7.04 10.57
C LYS A 114 8.82 -6.68 11.80
N PHE A 115 7.55 -7.04 11.80
CA PHE A 115 6.69 -6.86 12.97
C PHE A 115 7.18 -7.73 14.14
N PRO A 116 7.12 -7.21 15.36
CA PRO A 116 7.27 -8.05 16.55
C PRO A 116 6.13 -9.09 16.60
N LYS A 117 6.46 -10.29 17.04
CA LYS A 117 5.46 -11.35 17.24
C LYS A 117 4.69 -11.07 18.54
N VAL A 118 3.55 -10.40 18.42
CA VAL A 118 2.64 -10.12 19.52
C VAL A 118 1.34 -10.87 19.31
N ASN A 119 0.88 -11.58 20.34
CA ASN A 119 -0.45 -12.19 20.31
C ASN A 119 -1.50 -11.13 20.66
N LEU A 120 -2.27 -10.71 19.67
CA LEU A 120 -3.30 -9.68 19.81
C LEU A 120 -4.69 -10.26 20.10
N THR A 121 -4.87 -11.59 20.12
CA THR A 121 -6.19 -12.24 20.16
C THR A 121 -7.00 -11.88 21.40
N ASN A 122 -6.34 -11.70 22.55
CA ASN A 122 -6.98 -11.40 23.83
C ASN A 122 -6.48 -10.09 24.45
N ARG A 123 -5.84 -9.24 23.64
CA ARG A 123 -5.36 -7.95 24.07
C ARG A 123 -6.31 -6.85 23.61
N ASN A 124 -6.86 -6.09 24.56
CA ASN A 124 -7.61 -4.88 24.21
C ASN A 124 -6.70 -3.90 23.46
N PRO A 125 -7.20 -3.20 22.46
CA PRO A 125 -6.44 -2.15 21.83
C PRO A 125 -6.12 -1.02 22.80
N ASP A 126 -4.94 -0.41 22.66
CA ASP A 126 -4.54 0.75 23.43
C ASP A 126 -5.21 2.02 22.88
N VAL A 127 -5.56 2.02 21.60
CA VAL A 127 -6.26 3.12 20.91
C VAL A 127 -7.31 2.56 19.97
N GLU A 128 -8.49 3.19 19.97
CA GLU A 128 -9.52 3.06 18.96
C GLU A 128 -9.89 4.44 18.41
N ALA A 129 -9.88 4.58 17.09
CA ALA A 129 -10.25 5.81 16.41
C ALA A 129 -11.11 5.51 15.18
N THR A 130 -12.02 6.42 14.83
CA THR A 130 -12.94 6.22 13.70
C THR A 130 -12.90 7.39 12.74
N TYR A 131 -13.19 7.09 11.48
CA TYR A 131 -13.34 8.09 10.41
C TYR A 131 -14.46 7.67 9.47
N LYS A 132 -15.48 8.50 9.32
CA LYS A 132 -16.55 8.31 8.34
C LYS A 132 -16.10 8.84 6.99
N THR A 133 -15.93 7.96 6.00
CA THR A 133 -15.60 8.40 4.64
C THR A 133 -16.79 9.09 4.00
N SER A 134 -16.53 10.07 3.13
CA SER A 134 -17.57 10.69 2.31
C SER A 134 -18.06 9.73 1.22
N GLU A 135 -19.31 9.86 0.79
CA GLU A 135 -19.83 9.19 -0.42
C GLU A 135 -19.01 9.56 -1.67
N ASN A 136 -18.42 10.75 -1.69
CA ASN A 136 -17.56 11.25 -2.75
C ASN A 136 -16.05 11.02 -2.47
N GLN A 137 -15.69 10.21 -1.48
CA GLN A 137 -14.30 10.04 -1.06
C GLN A 137 -13.39 9.55 -2.22
N ALA A 138 -13.88 8.66 -3.06
CA ALA A 138 -13.12 8.17 -4.21
C ALA A 138 -12.87 9.27 -5.24
N SER A 139 -13.88 10.12 -5.54
CA SER A 139 -13.75 11.27 -6.45
C SER A 139 -12.74 12.30 -5.93
N LEU A 140 -12.75 12.57 -4.62
CA LEU A 140 -11.78 13.46 -3.98
C LEU A 140 -10.36 12.87 -4.04
N TYR A 141 -10.20 11.58 -3.73
CA TYR A 141 -8.87 10.94 -3.77
C TYR A 141 -8.30 10.89 -5.19
N ARG A 142 -9.16 10.79 -6.20
CA ARG A 142 -8.76 10.81 -7.60
C ARG A 142 -8.00 12.10 -8.02
N LEU A 143 -8.17 13.20 -7.29
CA LEU A 143 -7.42 14.45 -7.49
C LEU A 143 -5.90 14.25 -7.20
N ASN A 144 -5.50 13.18 -6.51
CA ASN A 144 -4.10 12.78 -6.34
C ASN A 144 -3.55 11.97 -7.53
N ALA A 145 -4.15 12.13 -8.72
CA ALA A 145 -3.72 11.52 -9.98
C ALA A 145 -3.91 9.98 -10.10
N ASP A 146 -4.66 9.33 -9.21
CA ASP A 146 -5.09 7.94 -9.41
C ASP A 146 -6.41 7.92 -10.19
N PHE A 147 -6.32 7.87 -11.53
CA PHE A 147 -7.45 7.93 -12.43
C PHE A 147 -8.07 6.57 -12.78
N ASN A 148 -7.73 5.50 -12.06
CA ASN A 148 -8.28 4.17 -12.29
C ASN A 148 -9.82 4.20 -12.24
N PRO A 149 -10.54 3.87 -13.33
CA PRO A 149 -12.00 3.94 -13.37
C PRO A 149 -12.71 2.97 -12.43
N LEU A 150 -12.03 1.94 -11.94
CA LEU A 150 -12.54 1.00 -10.95
C LEU A 150 -13.16 1.68 -9.71
N HIS A 151 -12.68 2.88 -9.40
CA HIS A 151 -13.04 3.60 -8.19
C HIS A 151 -14.21 4.57 -8.35
N ILE A 152 -14.67 4.79 -9.59
CA ILE A 152 -15.78 5.73 -9.89
C ILE A 152 -16.78 5.22 -10.92
N ASP A 153 -16.40 4.28 -11.78
CA ASP A 153 -17.25 3.78 -12.87
C ASP A 153 -17.87 2.44 -12.49
N PRO A 154 -19.23 2.35 -12.38
CA PRO A 154 -19.90 1.11 -12.03
C PRO A 154 -19.64 -0.04 -13.00
N GLN A 155 -19.51 0.22 -14.31
CA GLN A 155 -19.24 -0.83 -15.30
C GLN A 155 -17.84 -1.42 -15.14
N PHE A 156 -16.85 -0.58 -14.82
CA PHE A 156 -15.50 -1.06 -14.49
C PHE A 156 -15.46 -1.82 -13.18
N ALA A 157 -16.22 -1.40 -12.17
CA ALA A 157 -16.32 -2.11 -10.91
C ALA A 157 -16.93 -3.50 -11.10
N GLU A 158 -18.01 -3.62 -11.87
CA GLU A 158 -18.64 -4.89 -12.23
C GLU A 158 -17.68 -5.80 -13.00
N GLY A 159 -16.96 -5.27 -13.99
CA GLY A 159 -15.92 -5.98 -14.73
C GLY A 159 -14.76 -6.48 -13.84
N GLY A 160 -14.49 -5.79 -12.74
CA GLY A 160 -13.55 -6.19 -11.69
C GLY A 160 -14.12 -7.20 -10.68
N GLY A 161 -15.41 -7.53 -10.77
CA GLY A 161 -16.10 -8.44 -9.85
C GLY A 161 -16.62 -7.77 -8.59
N PHE A 162 -16.84 -6.45 -8.59
CA PHE A 162 -17.38 -5.68 -7.47
C PHE A 162 -18.79 -5.17 -7.80
N ASN A 163 -19.69 -5.19 -6.82
CA ASN A 163 -21.09 -4.73 -7.00
C ASN A 163 -21.22 -3.21 -7.22
N LYS A 164 -20.20 -2.43 -6.84
CA LYS A 164 -20.13 -0.98 -7.00
C LYS A 164 -18.67 -0.51 -6.91
N PRO A 165 -18.34 0.73 -7.33
CA PRO A 165 -17.01 1.30 -7.20
C PRO A 165 -16.48 1.20 -5.77
N ILE A 166 -15.21 0.80 -5.64
CA ILE A 166 -14.52 0.63 -4.37
C ILE A 166 -13.63 1.83 -4.08
N LEU A 167 -13.37 2.13 -2.81
CA LEU A 167 -12.42 3.16 -2.42
C LEU A 167 -10.98 2.69 -2.72
N HIS A 168 -10.12 3.60 -3.15
CA HIS A 168 -8.70 3.35 -3.38
C HIS A 168 -8.02 2.81 -2.11
N GLY A 169 -7.22 1.76 -2.24
CA GLY A 169 -6.48 1.17 -1.13
C GLY A 169 -5.61 2.19 -0.40
N LEU A 170 -4.85 2.99 -1.17
CA LEU A 170 -3.98 4.01 -0.60
C LEU A 170 -4.76 5.18 0.07
N CYS A 171 -6.03 5.41 -0.29
CA CYS A 171 -6.88 6.40 0.38
C CYS A 171 -7.16 5.98 1.84
N PHE A 172 -7.71 4.78 2.05
CA PHE A 172 -8.02 4.35 3.42
C PHE A 172 -6.76 3.94 4.21
N PHE A 173 -5.67 3.62 3.53
CA PHE A 173 -4.34 3.56 4.15
C PHE A 173 -3.94 4.92 4.73
N GLY A 174 -4.01 6.01 3.93
CA GLY A 174 -3.67 7.36 4.38
C GLY A 174 -4.56 7.83 5.54
N ILE A 175 -5.87 7.54 5.49
CA ILE A 175 -6.81 7.84 6.58
C ILE A 175 -6.40 7.09 7.85
N SER A 176 -6.07 5.81 7.75
CA SER A 176 -5.63 5.01 8.89
C SER A 176 -4.34 5.56 9.50
N CYS A 177 -3.36 5.91 8.67
CA CYS A 177 -2.12 6.53 9.13
C CYS A 177 -2.35 7.89 9.80
N LYS A 178 -3.26 8.71 9.26
CA LYS A 178 -3.63 9.99 9.89
C LYS A 178 -4.14 9.79 11.31
N LEU A 179 -5.07 8.85 11.51
CA LEU A 179 -5.61 8.55 12.84
C LEU A 179 -4.52 8.06 13.81
N LEU A 180 -3.54 7.30 13.33
CA LEU A 180 -2.39 6.87 14.13
C LEU A 180 -1.46 8.04 14.48
N VAL A 181 -1.18 8.94 13.53
CA VAL A 181 -0.35 10.13 13.75
C VAL A 181 -0.98 11.06 14.78
N ASP A 182 -2.30 11.23 14.76
CA ASP A 182 -3.03 12.06 15.73
C ASP A 182 -2.86 11.56 17.18
N HIS A 183 -2.61 10.25 17.38
CA HIS A 183 -2.45 9.63 18.71
C HIS A 183 -0.99 9.40 19.11
N TYR A 184 -0.15 8.94 18.18
CA TYR A 184 1.20 8.47 18.49
C TYR A 184 2.31 9.40 17.98
N GLY A 185 1.96 10.39 17.14
CA GLY A 185 2.94 11.25 16.47
C GLY A 185 3.47 10.65 15.17
N LEU A 186 4.54 11.25 14.64
CA LEU A 186 5.08 10.90 13.34
C LEU A 186 5.76 9.53 13.32
N PHE A 187 5.70 8.87 12.18
CA PHE A 187 6.40 7.61 11.89
C PHE A 187 7.30 7.78 10.65
N ASP A 188 8.36 6.99 10.57
CA ASP A 188 9.24 6.93 9.40
C ASP A 188 9.04 5.68 8.54
N GLU A 189 8.45 4.62 9.10
CA GLU A 189 8.13 3.42 8.36
C GLU A 189 6.68 2.97 8.64
N VAL A 190 6.02 2.48 7.60
CA VAL A 190 4.73 1.79 7.71
C VAL A 190 4.67 0.63 6.73
N LYS A 191 4.09 -0.47 7.18
CA LYS A 191 3.81 -1.65 6.35
C LYS A 191 2.44 -2.18 6.68
N LEU A 192 1.71 -2.63 5.66
CA LEU A 192 0.37 -3.19 5.83
C LEU A 192 -0.01 -4.16 4.71
N ARG A 193 -1.05 -4.95 5.00
CA ARG A 193 -1.74 -5.80 4.02
C ARG A 193 -3.19 -5.38 3.89
N PHE A 194 -3.64 -5.22 2.64
CA PHE A 194 -5.05 -5.04 2.31
C PHE A 194 -5.74 -6.41 2.31
N THR A 195 -6.85 -6.53 3.04
CA THR A 195 -7.56 -7.81 3.22
C THR A 195 -8.96 -7.80 2.63
N ASN A 196 -9.58 -6.64 2.56
CA ASN A 196 -10.89 -6.43 1.96
C ASN A 196 -10.99 -5.04 1.36
N VAL A 197 -12.04 -4.81 0.57
CA VAL A 197 -12.35 -3.51 -0.02
C VAL A 197 -13.13 -2.63 0.94
N VAL A 198 -13.04 -1.31 0.73
CA VAL A 198 -13.86 -0.28 1.38
C VAL A 198 -14.75 0.34 0.31
N TYR A 199 -16.00 0.63 0.65
CA TYR A 199 -16.88 1.41 -0.20
C TYR A 199 -16.94 2.86 0.30
N PRO A 200 -16.97 3.87 -0.59
CA PRO A 200 -17.24 5.25 -0.19
C PRO A 200 -18.50 5.33 0.69
N GLY A 201 -18.46 6.17 1.72
CA GLY A 201 -19.53 6.28 2.71
C GLY A 201 -19.42 5.32 3.91
N GLU A 202 -18.51 4.35 3.91
CA GLU A 202 -18.30 3.45 5.05
C GLU A 202 -17.42 4.09 6.14
N THR A 203 -17.62 3.66 7.38
CA THR A 203 -16.86 4.10 8.54
C THR A 203 -15.66 3.19 8.78
N LEU A 204 -14.47 3.76 8.76
CA LEU A 204 -13.23 3.09 9.14
C LEU A 204 -13.04 3.17 10.66
N LYS A 205 -12.77 2.03 11.29
CA LYS A 205 -12.32 1.94 12.68
C LYS A 205 -10.90 1.40 12.70
N VAL A 206 -9.97 2.22 13.18
CA VAL A 206 -8.58 1.82 13.44
C VAL A 206 -8.47 1.38 14.89
N VAL A 207 -7.92 0.22 15.11
CA VAL A 207 -7.54 -0.30 16.44
C VAL A 207 -6.04 -0.52 16.46
N ALA A 208 -5.37 -0.05 17.52
CA ALA A 208 -3.91 -0.06 17.58
C ALA A 208 -3.37 -0.52 18.92
N TRP A 209 -2.17 -1.10 18.91
CA TRP A 209 -1.47 -1.64 20.06
C TRP A 209 -0.01 -1.19 20.05
N ASP A 210 0.46 -0.63 21.15
CA ASP A 210 1.89 -0.37 21.37
C ASP A 210 2.61 -1.72 21.59
N ALA A 211 3.46 -2.07 20.68
CA ALA A 211 4.26 -3.29 20.73
C ALA A 211 5.65 -3.08 21.35
N GLY A 212 5.91 -1.86 21.84
CA GLY A 212 7.20 -1.44 22.39
C GLY A 212 8.22 -1.03 21.33
N ASN A 213 9.31 -0.41 21.79
CA ASN A 213 10.44 0.03 20.93
C ASN A 213 10.01 0.97 19.77
N GLY A 214 8.96 1.78 19.98
CA GLY A 214 8.44 2.70 18.97
C GLY A 214 7.69 2.01 17.82
N VAL A 215 7.25 0.77 17.98
CA VAL A 215 6.44 0.04 17.02
C VAL A 215 4.99 -0.01 17.47
N ILE A 216 4.08 0.48 16.64
CA ILE A 216 2.63 0.40 16.85
C ILE A 216 2.07 -0.57 15.81
N LEU A 217 1.44 -1.63 16.27
CA LEU A 217 0.68 -2.55 15.42
C LEU A 217 -0.75 -2.02 15.29
N PHE A 218 -1.37 -2.22 14.14
CA PHE A 218 -2.75 -1.78 13.96
C PHE A 218 -3.55 -2.65 12.99
N GLN A 219 -4.85 -2.51 13.06
CA GLN A 219 -5.82 -3.05 12.11
C GLN A 219 -6.83 -1.96 11.77
N THR A 220 -7.38 -2.02 10.55
CA THR A 220 -8.48 -1.15 10.14
C THR A 220 -9.68 -2.01 9.76
N TRP A 221 -10.84 -1.66 10.27
CA TRP A 221 -12.12 -2.34 10.09
C TRP A 221 -13.13 -1.40 9.43
N VAL A 222 -14.04 -1.96 8.66
CA VAL A 222 -15.29 -1.29 8.26
C VAL A 222 -16.36 -1.68 9.28
N THR A 223 -16.92 -0.69 9.97
CA THR A 223 -17.85 -0.94 11.09
C THR A 223 -19.19 -1.49 10.61
N GLU A 224 -19.72 -0.99 9.51
CA GLU A 224 -21.03 -1.37 8.96
C GLU A 224 -21.10 -2.85 8.56
N ARG A 225 -19.99 -3.40 8.07
CA ARG A 225 -19.90 -4.80 7.62
C ARG A 225 -19.15 -5.70 8.61
N ASN A 226 -18.56 -5.12 9.66
CA ASN A 226 -17.68 -5.82 10.61
C ASN A 226 -16.57 -6.64 9.90
N VAL A 227 -15.95 -6.05 8.89
CA VAL A 227 -14.87 -6.70 8.12
C VAL A 227 -13.55 -5.95 8.28
N LYS A 228 -12.47 -6.69 8.41
CA LYS A 228 -11.12 -6.15 8.44
C LYS A 228 -10.68 -5.82 7.03
N VAL A 229 -10.20 -4.60 6.80
CA VAL A 229 -9.75 -4.10 5.49
C VAL A 229 -8.24 -3.87 5.45
N ILE A 230 -7.60 -3.64 6.61
CA ILE A 230 -6.14 -3.65 6.78
C ILE A 230 -5.79 -4.59 7.92
N ASP A 231 -4.81 -5.46 7.69
CA ASP A 231 -4.26 -6.37 8.70
C ASP A 231 -2.74 -6.52 8.52
N LEU A 232 -2.12 -7.22 9.46
CA LEU A 232 -0.66 -7.40 9.48
C LEU A 232 0.05 -6.07 9.23
N ALA A 233 -0.39 -5.06 9.99
CA ALA A 233 0.02 -3.68 9.79
C ALA A 233 0.73 -3.11 11.02
N GLY A 234 1.67 -2.21 10.77
CA GLY A 234 2.36 -1.49 11.82
C GLY A 234 3.08 -0.26 11.28
N ILE A 235 3.30 0.68 12.19
CA ILE A 235 4.15 1.86 11.98
C ILE A 235 5.34 1.80 12.93
N LYS A 236 6.43 2.43 12.52
CA LYS A 236 7.61 2.67 13.35
C LYS A 236 7.72 4.17 13.60
N LEU A 237 7.61 4.55 14.84
CA LEU A 237 7.62 5.96 15.24
C LEU A 237 9.00 6.57 15.05
N VAL A 238 9.02 7.85 14.65
CA VAL A 238 10.27 8.63 14.58
C VAL A 238 10.80 8.83 15.99
N ASN A 239 12.02 8.36 16.24
CA ASN A 239 12.72 8.62 17.50
C ASN A 239 13.22 10.07 17.53
N PHE A 240 12.41 11.02 18.02
CA PHE A 240 12.82 12.41 18.23
C PHE A 240 13.95 12.60 19.23
N ALA A 241 14.35 11.59 19.98
CA ALA A 241 15.51 11.67 20.88
C ALA A 241 16.85 11.88 20.14
N ARG A 242 16.90 11.68 18.81
CA ARG A 242 18.09 11.92 17.99
C ARG A 242 18.08 13.25 17.21
N SER A 243 17.01 14.03 17.28
CA SER A 243 16.87 15.28 16.52
C SER A 243 17.03 16.55 17.38
N LYS A 244 17.56 16.42 18.59
CA LYS A 244 18.04 17.58 19.37
C LYS A 244 19.56 17.64 19.25
N LEU A 245 20.04 18.03 18.11
CA LEU A 245 21.37 18.62 17.90
C LEU A 245 21.31 19.55 16.70
#